data_77b292602d202c99ee7cb7a3cb1c08ba
#
_entry.id   77b292602d202c99ee7cb7a3cb1c08ba
#
_cell.length_a   1.000
_cell.length_b   1.000
_cell.length_c   1.000
_cell.angle_alpha   90.00
_cell.angle_beta   90.00
_cell.angle_gamma   90.00
#
_symmetry.space_group_name_H-M   'P 1'
#
loop_
_entity.id
_entity.type
_entity.pdbx_description
1 polymer ?
#
loop_
_entity_poly.entity_id
_entity_poly.type
_entity_poly.pdbx_seq_one_letter_code
_entity_poly.pdbx_strand_id
1 'polypeptide(L)'
;MSLTSHIVRTLFTIGDLKRDLGWVPPTDVEAIENVSYGSCDKWHLLDVYHPRKATGPLPVIVNIHGGAWVYGDKKVYAPYCMYLATQGFAVVNASYRLAPKHTFPAPLEDVGAMVEWVVDHAEEYGLDVSNLFFVGDSAGAHLATAYTAVQLNEAYAKSFPGIKVDERFIPKGLLLNCGVFDMEVEWKKQGRALTPFLTDLLGEKPTVDAVKQMSPAQFITSDFPPVHLTTSNGDFLRKHSYRLKEVLEKKGVEVVFKDYGEKKKPQGHVFHLNLKNKVGQECNADQLEFVKQMMKK
;
A
#
# COMPACT_ATOMS: atom_id res chain seq x y z
N MET A 1 23.15 -4.37 -4.46
CA MET A 1 22.10 -3.39 -4.85
C MET A 1 22.49 -2.79 -6.19
N SER A 2 21.59 -2.85 -7.18
CA SER A 2 21.82 -2.30 -8.52
C SER A 2 21.90 -0.77 -8.51
N LEU A 3 22.49 -0.20 -9.58
CA LEU A 3 22.50 1.27 -9.76
C LEU A 3 21.07 1.83 -9.80
N THR A 4 20.14 1.11 -10.42
CA THR A 4 18.71 1.49 -10.47
C THR A 4 18.13 1.65 -9.07
N SER A 5 18.33 0.68 -8.19
CA SER A 5 17.84 0.75 -6.80
C SER A 5 18.48 1.89 -6.01
N HIS A 6 19.76 2.20 -6.24
CA HIS A 6 20.41 3.36 -5.62
C HIS A 6 19.80 4.69 -6.09
N ILE A 7 19.56 4.83 -7.39
CA ILE A 7 18.95 6.03 -7.97
C ILE A 7 17.53 6.22 -7.41
N VAL A 8 16.73 5.16 -7.39
CA VAL A 8 15.36 5.18 -6.85
C VAL A 8 15.37 5.66 -5.40
N ARG A 9 16.21 5.08 -4.54
CA ARG A 9 16.32 5.49 -3.13
C ARG A 9 16.67 6.98 -2.99
N THR A 10 17.66 7.44 -3.74
CA THR A 10 18.12 8.83 -3.66
C THR A 10 17.03 9.81 -4.10
N LEU A 11 16.39 9.54 -5.24
CA LEU A 11 15.33 10.40 -5.77
C LEU A 11 14.13 10.47 -4.83
N PHE A 12 13.72 9.33 -4.27
CA PHE A 12 12.59 9.28 -3.34
C PHE A 12 12.92 10.00 -2.04
N THR A 13 14.11 9.79 -1.46
CA THR A 13 14.55 10.53 -0.26
C THR A 13 14.48 12.04 -0.47
N ILE A 14 15.00 12.55 -1.60
CA ILE A 14 14.97 13.99 -1.91
C ILE A 14 13.53 14.48 -2.10
N GLY A 15 12.69 13.67 -2.77
CA GLY A 15 11.28 13.98 -2.99
C GLY A 15 10.51 14.11 -1.68
N ASP A 16 10.68 13.16 -0.78
CA ASP A 16 9.98 13.11 0.51
C ASP A 16 10.43 14.24 1.44
N LEU A 17 11.73 14.51 1.51
CA LEU A 17 12.25 15.66 2.28
C LEU A 17 11.65 17.00 1.80
N LYS A 18 11.49 17.18 0.49
CA LYS A 18 10.86 18.40 -0.07
C LYS A 18 9.36 18.44 0.20
N ARG A 19 8.66 17.29 0.08
CA ARG A 19 7.23 17.18 0.35
C ARG A 19 6.91 17.59 1.77
N ASP A 20 7.67 17.08 2.72
CA ASP A 20 7.37 17.20 4.15
C ASP A 20 8.06 18.38 4.83
N LEU A 21 8.82 19.20 4.08
CA LEU A 21 9.48 20.39 4.61
C LEU A 21 8.49 21.31 5.33
N GLY A 22 8.74 21.56 6.62
CA GLY A 22 7.88 22.39 7.48
C GLY A 22 6.57 21.72 7.92
N TRP A 23 6.43 20.40 7.73
CA TRP A 23 5.33 19.67 8.33
C TRP A 23 5.46 19.64 9.86
N VAL A 24 4.32 19.78 10.54
CA VAL A 24 4.24 19.70 12.01
C VAL A 24 3.15 18.68 12.35
N PRO A 25 3.40 17.75 13.29
CA PRO A 25 2.40 16.79 13.73
C PRO A 25 1.13 17.49 14.24
N PRO A 26 -0.07 17.00 13.88
CA PRO A 26 -1.32 17.52 14.39
C PRO A 26 -1.44 17.26 15.89
N THR A 27 -1.90 18.25 16.66
CA THR A 27 -1.99 18.17 18.13
C THR A 27 -3.19 17.35 18.63
N ASP A 28 -4.15 17.09 17.76
CA ASP A 28 -5.38 16.32 18.02
C ASP A 28 -5.24 14.82 17.69
N VAL A 29 -4.05 14.39 17.30
CA VAL A 29 -3.70 12.98 17.09
C VAL A 29 -2.79 12.49 18.21
N GLU A 30 -3.07 11.30 18.71
CA GLU A 30 -2.19 10.52 19.58
C GLU A 30 -1.41 9.50 18.73
N ALA A 31 -0.13 9.36 19.03
CA ALA A 31 0.75 8.41 18.37
C ALA A 31 1.30 7.40 19.39
N ILE A 32 1.06 6.13 19.16
CA ILE A 32 1.71 5.01 19.86
C ILE A 32 2.78 4.49 18.92
N GLU A 33 4.03 4.81 19.21
CA GLU A 33 5.11 4.60 18.27
C GLU A 33 5.97 3.38 18.60
N ASN A 34 6.57 2.80 17.54
CA ASN A 34 7.55 1.72 17.64
C ASN A 34 7.04 0.45 18.32
N VAL A 35 5.79 0.12 18.08
CA VAL A 35 5.19 -1.15 18.53
C VAL A 35 5.74 -2.28 17.64
N SER A 36 6.20 -3.37 18.26
CA SER A 36 6.71 -4.54 17.53
C SER A 36 5.54 -5.41 17.06
N TYR A 37 5.54 -5.79 15.79
CA TYR A 37 4.58 -6.75 15.23
C TYR A 37 5.25 -8.06 14.76
N GLY A 38 6.55 -8.24 15.03
CA GLY A 38 7.28 -9.44 14.65
C GLY A 38 8.71 -9.47 15.18
N SER A 39 9.50 -10.43 14.74
CA SER A 39 10.83 -10.72 15.29
C SER A 39 11.99 -9.92 14.70
N CYS A 40 11.75 -9.07 13.69
CA CYS A 40 12.80 -8.28 13.04
C CYS A 40 12.83 -6.85 13.58
N ASP A 41 13.58 -6.60 14.66
CA ASP A 41 13.60 -5.36 15.45
C ASP A 41 13.61 -4.05 14.65
N LYS A 42 14.28 -4.04 13.51
CA LYS A 42 14.38 -2.84 12.67
C LYS A 42 13.18 -2.61 11.77
N TRP A 43 12.61 -3.70 11.24
CA TRP A 43 11.61 -3.64 10.18
C TRP A 43 10.20 -3.97 10.68
N HIS A 44 10.10 -4.83 11.71
CA HIS A 44 8.81 -5.21 12.28
C HIS A 44 8.36 -4.22 13.36
N LEU A 45 8.37 -2.94 13.01
CA LEU A 45 7.86 -1.85 13.84
C LEU A 45 6.72 -1.13 13.14
N LEU A 46 5.68 -0.87 13.89
CA LEU A 46 4.54 -0.06 13.46
C LEU A 46 4.26 1.08 14.43
N ASP A 47 3.52 2.06 13.95
CA ASP A 47 2.92 3.11 14.77
C ASP A 47 1.40 3.03 14.63
N VAL A 48 0.69 3.32 15.71
CA VAL A 48 -0.76 3.44 15.72
C VAL A 48 -1.13 4.89 16.02
N TYR A 49 -1.93 5.50 15.15
CA TYR A 49 -2.38 6.88 15.28
C TYR A 49 -3.88 6.92 15.55
N HIS A 50 -4.28 7.68 16.56
CA HIS A 50 -5.68 7.86 16.95
C HIS A 50 -6.04 9.34 17.07
N PRO A 51 -7.30 9.73 16.77
CA PRO A 51 -7.84 10.98 17.26
C PRO A 51 -7.87 10.99 18.79
N ARG A 52 -7.30 12.01 19.44
CA ARG A 52 -7.24 12.10 20.91
C ARG A 52 -8.61 12.08 21.61
N LYS A 53 -9.67 12.45 20.91
CA LYS A 53 -11.03 12.53 21.44
C LYS A 53 -11.88 11.29 21.12
N ALA A 54 -11.26 10.21 20.65
CA ALA A 54 -12.00 8.97 20.40
C ALA A 54 -12.53 8.36 21.70
N THR A 55 -13.79 7.92 21.68
CA THR A 55 -14.47 7.35 22.86
C THR A 55 -14.79 5.86 22.71
N GLY A 56 -14.29 5.19 21.68
CA GLY A 56 -14.51 3.77 21.41
C GLY A 56 -13.68 3.28 20.25
N PRO A 57 -13.87 2.01 19.83
CA PRO A 57 -13.16 1.46 18.68
C PRO A 57 -13.43 2.27 17.40
N LEU A 58 -12.39 2.47 16.60
CA LEU A 58 -12.43 3.25 15.38
C LEU A 58 -12.23 2.37 14.16
N PRO A 59 -12.87 2.68 13.02
CA PRO A 59 -12.54 2.07 11.73
C PRO A 59 -11.05 2.15 11.47
N VAL A 60 -10.47 1.08 10.93
CA VAL A 60 -9.02 0.94 10.81
C VAL A 60 -8.57 1.15 9.37
N ILE A 61 -7.56 1.98 9.17
CA ILE A 61 -6.81 2.05 7.92
C ILE A 61 -5.40 1.52 8.17
N VAL A 62 -5.04 0.43 7.51
CA VAL A 62 -3.67 -0.09 7.49
C VAL A 62 -2.94 0.51 6.31
N ASN A 63 -1.91 1.31 6.58
CA ASN A 63 -1.06 1.89 5.55
C ASN A 63 0.09 0.95 5.20
N ILE A 64 0.19 0.60 3.92
CA ILE A 64 1.27 -0.19 3.33
C ILE A 64 2.06 0.73 2.43
N HIS A 65 3.25 1.15 2.89
CA HIS A 65 4.00 2.20 2.23
C HIS A 65 4.56 1.83 0.85
N GLY A 66 4.73 2.81 -0.02
CA GLY A 66 5.43 2.67 -1.29
C GLY A 66 6.96 2.66 -1.15
N GLY A 67 7.67 2.86 -2.27
CA GLY A 67 9.13 2.94 -2.28
C GLY A 67 9.82 1.84 -3.09
N ALA A 68 9.11 1.28 -4.08
CA ALA A 68 9.65 0.28 -5.01
C ALA A 68 10.29 -0.93 -4.29
N TRP A 69 9.78 -1.33 -3.12
CA TRP A 69 10.27 -2.41 -2.25
C TRP A 69 11.73 -2.27 -1.79
N VAL A 70 12.40 -1.18 -2.13
CA VAL A 70 13.82 -0.90 -1.79
C VAL A 70 13.99 0.32 -0.89
N TYR A 71 12.93 1.11 -0.67
CA TYR A 71 12.92 2.37 0.06
C TYR A 71 11.64 2.51 0.88
N GLY A 72 11.66 3.44 1.83
CA GLY A 72 10.52 3.79 2.67
C GLY A 72 10.53 3.11 4.03
N ASP A 73 9.79 3.70 4.91
CA ASP A 73 9.49 3.19 6.26
C ASP A 73 8.28 3.94 6.83
N LYS A 74 7.83 3.55 8.02
CA LYS A 74 6.72 4.20 8.71
C LYS A 74 6.93 5.71 8.98
N LYS A 75 8.17 6.17 9.12
CA LYS A 75 8.48 7.59 9.40
C LYS A 75 8.19 8.47 8.19
N VAL A 76 8.50 7.98 6.99
CA VAL A 76 8.22 8.70 5.73
C VAL A 76 6.73 8.90 5.52
N TYR A 77 5.91 8.01 6.04
CA TYR A 77 4.44 8.03 5.88
C TYR A 77 3.69 8.62 7.09
N ALA A 78 4.38 8.96 8.18
CA ALA A 78 3.78 9.54 9.37
C ALA A 78 2.90 10.79 9.06
N PRO A 79 3.31 11.76 8.21
CA PRO A 79 2.48 12.90 7.87
C PRO A 79 1.12 12.51 7.27
N TYR A 80 1.12 11.59 6.31
CA TYR A 80 -0.09 11.12 5.67
C TYR A 80 -0.98 10.31 6.61
N CYS A 81 -0.39 9.41 7.39
CA CYS A 81 -1.13 8.58 8.33
C CYS A 81 -1.75 9.40 9.47
N MET A 82 -1.03 10.39 10.00
CA MET A 82 -1.61 11.32 10.99
C MET A 82 -2.73 12.18 10.38
N TYR A 83 -2.61 12.59 9.11
CA TYR A 83 -3.72 13.25 8.42
C TYR A 83 -4.96 12.34 8.37
N LEU A 84 -4.83 11.06 8.02
CA LEU A 84 -5.95 10.11 8.02
C LEU A 84 -6.55 9.95 9.42
N ALA A 85 -5.73 9.94 10.47
CA ALA A 85 -6.21 9.90 11.85
C ALA A 85 -7.03 11.14 12.22
N THR A 86 -6.66 12.34 11.73
CA THR A 86 -7.50 13.55 11.97
C THR A 86 -8.89 13.43 11.34
N GLN A 87 -9.09 12.49 10.41
CA GLN A 87 -10.38 12.25 9.74
C GLN A 87 -11.27 11.23 10.47
N GLY A 88 -10.86 10.77 11.66
CA GLY A 88 -11.65 9.90 12.52
C GLY A 88 -11.36 8.40 12.40
N PHE A 89 -10.20 8.04 11.89
CA PHE A 89 -9.75 6.65 11.75
C PHE A 89 -8.65 6.31 12.75
N ALA A 90 -8.61 5.05 13.20
CA ALA A 90 -7.38 4.47 13.71
C ALA A 90 -6.49 4.10 12.51
N VAL A 91 -5.23 4.51 12.52
CA VAL A 91 -4.33 4.26 11.41
C VAL A 91 -3.12 3.48 11.87
N VAL A 92 -2.92 2.29 11.31
CA VAL A 92 -1.74 1.45 11.54
C VAL A 92 -0.76 1.69 10.40
N ASN A 93 0.43 2.14 10.74
CA ASN A 93 1.47 2.52 9.80
C ASN A 93 2.75 1.73 10.09
N ALA A 94 3.08 0.75 9.27
CA ALA A 94 4.18 -0.16 9.54
C ALA A 94 5.33 -0.04 8.53
N SER A 95 6.54 -0.32 9.02
CA SER A 95 7.66 -0.66 8.16
C SER A 95 7.58 -2.14 7.79
N TYR A 96 8.21 -2.52 6.68
CA TYR A 96 8.40 -3.92 6.28
C TYR A 96 9.80 -4.12 5.72
N ARG A 97 10.29 -5.35 5.66
CA ARG A 97 11.62 -5.71 5.16
C ARG A 97 11.80 -5.31 3.70
N LEU A 98 12.95 -4.73 3.36
CA LEU A 98 13.25 -4.15 2.04
C LEU A 98 14.36 -4.90 1.30
N ALA A 99 14.18 -5.01 -0.01
CA ALA A 99 15.22 -5.50 -0.91
C ALA A 99 16.42 -4.50 -1.00
N PRO A 100 17.58 -4.99 -1.41
CA PRO A 100 17.93 -6.37 -1.74
C PRO A 100 18.33 -7.22 -0.54
N LYS A 101 18.31 -6.66 0.69
CA LYS A 101 18.67 -7.41 1.90
C LYS A 101 17.64 -8.47 2.23
N HIS A 102 16.38 -8.14 1.98
CA HIS A 102 15.24 -9.02 2.19
C HIS A 102 14.41 -9.01 0.91
N THR A 103 14.52 -10.09 0.17
CA THR A 103 13.92 -10.23 -1.15
C THR A 103 12.45 -10.64 -1.08
N PHE A 104 11.71 -10.44 -2.15
CA PHE A 104 10.35 -10.96 -2.27
C PHE A 104 10.39 -12.51 -2.10
N PRO A 105 9.48 -13.11 -1.29
CA PRO A 105 8.24 -12.52 -0.78
C PRO A 105 8.32 -11.86 0.62
N ALA A 106 9.50 -11.65 1.21
CA ALA A 106 9.62 -11.13 2.58
C ALA A 106 8.78 -9.86 2.87
N PRO A 107 8.71 -8.84 1.99
CA PRO A 107 7.82 -7.69 2.21
C PRO A 107 6.33 -8.09 2.28
N LEU A 108 5.90 -9.10 1.51
CA LEU A 108 4.52 -9.58 1.50
C LEU A 108 4.19 -10.40 2.75
N GLU A 109 5.14 -11.21 3.23
CA GLU A 109 5.01 -11.93 4.49
C GLU A 109 4.88 -10.97 5.68
N ASP A 110 5.63 -9.86 5.65
CA ASP A 110 5.55 -8.83 6.68
C ASP A 110 4.20 -8.11 6.69
N VAL A 111 3.59 -7.87 5.51
CA VAL A 111 2.20 -7.39 5.44
C VAL A 111 1.25 -8.39 6.09
N GLY A 112 1.45 -9.69 5.87
CA GLY A 112 0.66 -10.73 6.54
C GLY A 112 0.78 -10.67 8.06
N ALA A 113 2.01 -10.61 8.57
CA ALA A 113 2.28 -10.49 10.01
C ALA A 113 1.70 -9.21 10.63
N MET A 114 1.78 -8.09 9.91
CA MET A 114 1.19 -6.81 10.33
C MET A 114 -0.33 -6.90 10.44
N VAL A 115 -1.01 -7.50 9.47
CA VAL A 115 -2.48 -7.63 9.49
C VAL A 115 -2.91 -8.61 10.60
N GLU A 116 -2.19 -9.71 10.79
CA GLU A 116 -2.42 -10.63 11.92
C GLU A 116 -2.31 -9.88 13.25
N TRP A 117 -1.24 -9.08 13.43
CA TRP A 117 -1.07 -8.26 14.61
C TRP A 117 -2.25 -7.28 14.83
N VAL A 118 -2.70 -6.60 13.78
CA VAL A 118 -3.85 -5.66 13.84
C VAL A 118 -5.11 -6.36 14.36
N VAL A 119 -5.40 -7.55 13.87
CA VAL A 119 -6.59 -8.30 14.29
C VAL A 119 -6.45 -8.83 15.71
N ASP A 120 -5.28 -9.35 16.06
CA ASP A 120 -5.04 -9.96 17.39
C ASP A 120 -4.97 -8.91 18.51
N HIS A 121 -4.60 -7.66 18.21
CA HIS A 121 -4.51 -6.56 19.19
C HIS A 121 -5.63 -5.52 19.04
N ALA A 122 -6.70 -5.87 18.31
CA ALA A 122 -7.79 -4.93 18.00
C ALA A 122 -8.42 -4.31 19.24
N GLU A 123 -8.71 -5.10 20.26
CA GLU A 123 -9.31 -4.63 21.52
C GLU A 123 -8.34 -3.70 22.28
N GLU A 124 -7.08 -4.09 22.42
CA GLU A 124 -6.04 -3.35 23.14
C GLU A 124 -5.84 -1.93 22.56
N TYR A 125 -5.87 -1.82 21.22
CA TYR A 125 -5.62 -0.55 20.52
C TYR A 125 -6.90 0.12 20.03
N GLY A 126 -8.10 -0.33 20.44
CA GLY A 126 -9.36 0.28 20.05
C GLY A 126 -9.61 0.29 18.55
N LEU A 127 -9.29 -0.82 17.86
CA LEU A 127 -9.39 -0.99 16.41
C LEU A 127 -10.70 -1.72 16.06
N ASP A 128 -11.56 -1.11 15.28
CA ASP A 128 -12.73 -1.78 14.70
C ASP A 128 -12.35 -2.51 13.41
N VAL A 129 -11.89 -3.75 13.56
CA VAL A 129 -11.47 -4.60 12.44
C VAL A 129 -12.62 -5.07 11.55
N SER A 130 -13.88 -4.91 11.95
CA SER A 130 -15.03 -5.13 11.07
C SER A 130 -15.12 -4.05 9.98
N ASN A 131 -14.43 -2.93 10.19
CA ASN A 131 -14.25 -1.83 9.26
C ASN A 131 -12.76 -1.60 8.98
N LEU A 132 -12.06 -2.66 8.58
CA LEU A 132 -10.65 -2.65 8.18
C LEU A 132 -10.52 -2.29 6.70
N PHE A 133 -9.65 -1.32 6.39
CA PHE A 133 -9.32 -0.89 5.03
C PHE A 133 -7.81 -0.89 4.84
N PHE A 134 -7.36 -1.16 3.60
CA PHE A 134 -5.97 -0.96 3.23
C PHE A 134 -5.81 0.32 2.41
N VAL A 135 -4.76 1.08 2.71
CA VAL A 135 -4.27 2.12 1.82
C VAL A 135 -2.84 1.81 1.44
N GLY A 136 -2.53 1.92 0.16
CA GLY A 136 -1.17 1.72 -0.33
C GLY A 136 -0.93 2.49 -1.61
N ASP A 137 0.33 2.86 -1.85
CA ASP A 137 0.75 3.52 -3.06
C ASP A 137 1.93 2.79 -3.72
N SER A 138 2.02 2.84 -5.03
CA SER A 138 3.15 2.26 -5.78
C SER A 138 3.41 0.78 -5.39
N ALA A 139 4.57 0.47 -4.79
CA ALA A 139 4.88 -0.86 -4.24
C ALA A 139 3.94 -1.27 -3.10
N GLY A 140 3.46 -0.31 -2.30
CA GLY A 140 2.48 -0.58 -1.22
C GLY A 140 1.12 -0.99 -1.78
N ALA A 141 0.66 -0.35 -2.86
CA ALA A 141 -0.56 -0.76 -3.57
C ALA A 141 -0.42 -2.17 -4.17
N HIS A 142 0.78 -2.53 -4.68
CA HIS A 142 1.09 -3.90 -5.10
C HIS A 142 0.95 -4.88 -3.93
N LEU A 143 1.61 -4.61 -2.80
CA LEU A 143 1.59 -5.49 -1.64
C LEU A 143 0.18 -5.64 -1.06
N ALA A 144 -0.61 -4.56 -0.98
CA ALA A 144 -2.01 -4.61 -0.56
C ALA A 144 -2.84 -5.52 -1.46
N THR A 145 -2.67 -5.38 -2.79
CA THR A 145 -3.37 -6.21 -3.78
C THR A 145 -2.92 -7.66 -3.71
N ALA A 146 -1.59 -7.91 -3.60
CA ALA A 146 -1.03 -9.25 -3.52
C ALA A 146 -1.50 -9.98 -2.26
N TYR A 147 -1.43 -9.32 -1.10
CA TYR A 147 -1.89 -9.88 0.16
C TYR A 147 -3.39 -10.23 0.12
N THR A 148 -4.23 -9.32 -0.36
CA THR A 148 -5.68 -9.58 -0.49
C THR A 148 -5.95 -10.73 -1.47
N ALA A 149 -5.22 -10.81 -2.58
CA ALA A 149 -5.34 -11.92 -3.52
C ALA A 149 -4.89 -13.26 -2.90
N VAL A 150 -3.86 -13.27 -2.03
CA VAL A 150 -3.45 -14.48 -1.27
C VAL A 150 -4.57 -14.96 -0.37
N GLN A 151 -5.29 -14.05 0.30
CA GLN A 151 -6.42 -14.42 1.17
C GLN A 151 -7.59 -15.06 0.41
N LEU A 152 -7.77 -14.72 -0.87
CA LEU A 152 -8.97 -15.08 -1.64
C LEU A 152 -8.72 -16.10 -2.76
N ASN A 153 -7.47 -16.45 -3.02
CA ASN A 153 -7.10 -17.35 -4.11
C ASN A 153 -6.17 -18.45 -3.61
N GLU A 154 -6.74 -19.64 -3.38
CA GLU A 154 -6.00 -20.80 -2.85
C GLU A 154 -4.76 -21.19 -3.70
N ALA A 155 -4.86 -21.08 -5.02
CA ALA A 155 -3.72 -21.38 -5.89
C ALA A 155 -2.59 -20.37 -5.73
N TYR A 156 -2.91 -19.10 -5.50
CA TYR A 156 -1.92 -18.06 -5.24
C TYR A 156 -1.35 -18.16 -3.82
N ALA A 157 -2.18 -18.47 -2.84
CA ALA A 157 -1.75 -18.69 -1.44
C ALA A 157 -0.69 -19.79 -1.30
N LYS A 158 -0.78 -20.85 -2.10
CA LYS A 158 0.22 -21.94 -2.13
C LYS A 158 1.64 -21.47 -2.49
N SER A 159 1.77 -20.32 -3.15
CA SER A 159 3.06 -19.70 -3.46
C SER A 159 3.69 -19.00 -2.25
N PHE A 160 2.92 -18.78 -1.17
CA PHE A 160 3.34 -18.00 0.00
C PHE A 160 2.96 -18.72 1.31
N PRO A 161 3.57 -19.89 1.60
CA PRO A 161 3.20 -20.71 2.77
C PRO A 161 3.47 -20.03 4.12
N GLY A 162 4.25 -18.94 4.15
CA GLY A 162 4.49 -18.13 5.34
C GLY A 162 3.37 -17.14 5.66
N ILE A 163 2.34 -17.02 4.80
CA ILE A 163 1.22 -16.10 5.01
C ILE A 163 0.01 -16.91 5.49
N LYS A 164 -0.50 -16.57 6.67
CA LYS A 164 -1.72 -17.17 7.21
C LYS A 164 -2.94 -16.69 6.40
N VAL A 165 -3.77 -17.62 5.99
CA VAL A 165 -5.04 -17.36 5.31
C VAL A 165 -6.17 -17.46 6.32
N ASP A 166 -6.94 -16.36 6.50
CA ASP A 166 -8.04 -16.28 7.44
C ASP A 166 -9.02 -15.19 6.95
N GLU A 167 -10.30 -15.48 6.94
CA GLU A 167 -11.34 -14.52 6.51
C GLU A 167 -11.36 -13.21 7.30
N ARG A 168 -10.92 -13.24 8.57
CA ARG A 168 -10.78 -12.05 9.41
C ARG A 168 -9.75 -11.03 8.87
N PHE A 169 -8.87 -11.46 7.96
CA PHE A 169 -7.80 -10.65 7.39
C PHE A 169 -8.16 -10.00 6.06
N ILE A 170 -9.37 -10.23 5.58
CA ILE A 170 -9.85 -9.64 4.33
C ILE A 170 -10.31 -8.21 4.61
N PRO A 171 -9.75 -7.18 3.95
CA PRO A 171 -10.17 -5.81 4.15
C PRO A 171 -11.57 -5.57 3.56
N LYS A 172 -12.32 -4.66 4.14
CA LYS A 172 -13.64 -4.22 3.64
C LYS A 172 -13.54 -3.40 2.33
N GLY A 173 -12.36 -2.85 2.05
CA GLY A 173 -12.06 -2.15 0.83
C GLY A 173 -10.59 -1.73 0.74
N LEU A 174 -10.13 -1.42 -0.48
CA LEU A 174 -8.76 -1.01 -0.73
C LEU A 174 -8.69 0.38 -1.37
N LEU A 175 -7.75 1.20 -0.93
CA LEU A 175 -7.37 2.50 -1.50
C LEU A 175 -6.01 2.33 -2.20
N LEU A 176 -6.03 2.11 -3.51
CA LEU A 176 -4.85 1.78 -4.29
C LEU A 176 -4.40 2.97 -5.13
N ASN A 177 -3.24 3.54 -4.81
CA ASN A 177 -2.73 4.76 -5.40
C ASN A 177 -1.51 4.50 -6.28
N CYS A 178 -1.57 4.87 -7.56
CA CYS A 178 -0.43 4.85 -8.48
C CYS A 178 0.35 3.52 -8.47
N GLY A 179 -0.35 2.39 -8.33
CA GLY A 179 0.26 1.08 -8.09
C GLY A 179 0.83 0.40 -9.32
N VAL A 180 1.63 -0.62 -9.08
CA VAL A 180 2.09 -1.59 -10.08
C VAL A 180 1.46 -2.94 -9.78
N PHE A 181 0.75 -3.54 -10.71
CA PHE A 181 -0.08 -4.70 -10.45
C PHE A 181 0.23 -5.92 -11.34
N ASP A 182 1.06 -5.72 -12.38
CA ASP A 182 1.48 -6.76 -13.31
C ASP A 182 2.94 -6.57 -13.73
N MET A 183 3.84 -7.17 -12.97
CA MET A 183 5.29 -7.11 -13.22
C MET A 183 5.68 -7.93 -14.43
N GLU A 184 4.94 -8.97 -14.79
CA GLU A 184 5.21 -9.79 -15.96
C GLU A 184 5.08 -8.96 -17.25
N VAL A 185 4.03 -8.14 -17.35
CA VAL A 185 3.84 -7.24 -18.49
C VAL A 185 4.94 -6.20 -18.56
N GLU A 186 5.35 -5.61 -17.43
CA GLU A 186 6.44 -4.63 -17.44
C GLU A 186 7.79 -5.26 -17.79
N TRP A 187 8.07 -6.46 -17.27
CA TRP A 187 9.32 -7.16 -17.62
C TRP A 187 9.36 -7.54 -19.10
N LYS A 188 8.27 -8.07 -19.66
CA LYS A 188 8.17 -8.36 -21.11
C LYS A 188 8.39 -7.10 -21.97
N LYS A 189 7.92 -5.95 -21.51
CA LYS A 189 8.04 -4.67 -22.21
C LYS A 189 9.43 -4.05 -22.11
N GLN A 190 10.00 -4.00 -20.89
CA GLN A 190 11.28 -3.34 -20.60
C GLN A 190 12.49 -4.27 -20.75
N GLY A 191 12.28 -5.59 -20.70
CA GLY A 191 13.29 -6.59 -20.92
C GLY A 191 14.54 -6.42 -20.04
N ARG A 192 15.69 -6.30 -20.70
CA ARG A 192 16.99 -6.20 -20.01
C ARG A 192 17.13 -4.98 -19.10
N ALA A 193 16.40 -3.89 -19.36
CA ALA A 193 16.50 -2.68 -18.56
C ALA A 193 15.92 -2.86 -17.14
N LEU A 194 14.87 -3.67 -16.99
CA LEU A 194 14.24 -3.96 -15.71
C LEU A 194 14.93 -5.10 -14.93
N THR A 195 15.68 -5.96 -15.64
CA THR A 195 16.30 -7.16 -15.05
C THR A 195 17.19 -6.88 -13.82
N PRO A 196 18.10 -5.88 -13.80
CA PRO A 196 18.91 -5.61 -12.61
C PRO A 196 18.10 -5.24 -11.38
N PHE A 197 17.02 -4.47 -11.58
CA PHE A 197 16.10 -4.11 -10.51
C PHE A 197 15.32 -5.32 -9.99
N LEU A 198 14.79 -6.14 -10.88
CA LEU A 198 14.12 -7.40 -10.50
C LEU A 198 15.07 -8.37 -9.79
N THR A 199 16.35 -8.41 -10.17
CA THR A 199 17.36 -9.21 -9.47
C THR A 199 17.54 -8.73 -8.02
N ASP A 200 17.55 -7.43 -7.78
CA ASP A 200 17.57 -6.91 -6.40
C ASP A 200 16.31 -7.33 -5.62
N LEU A 201 15.13 -7.31 -6.26
CA LEU A 201 13.87 -7.66 -5.61
C LEU A 201 13.73 -9.15 -5.32
N LEU A 202 14.21 -10.02 -6.22
CA LEU A 202 14.05 -11.47 -6.13
C LEU A 202 15.25 -12.17 -5.47
N GLY A 203 16.41 -11.47 -5.37
CA GLY A 203 17.67 -12.08 -4.89
C GLY A 203 18.39 -12.94 -5.92
N GLU A 204 17.73 -13.20 -7.03
CA GLU A 204 18.23 -14.00 -8.14
C GLU A 204 17.77 -13.44 -9.48
N LYS A 205 18.33 -13.98 -10.57
CA LYS A 205 17.89 -13.59 -11.92
C LYS A 205 16.41 -13.91 -12.11
N PRO A 206 15.60 -12.95 -12.60
CA PRO A 206 14.16 -13.13 -12.71
C PRO A 206 13.81 -14.31 -13.65
N THR A 207 12.90 -15.15 -13.18
CA THR A 207 12.25 -16.21 -13.96
C THR A 207 10.80 -15.80 -14.27
N VAL A 208 10.16 -16.45 -15.23
CA VAL A 208 8.75 -16.19 -15.58
C VAL A 208 7.86 -16.44 -14.36
N ASP A 209 8.08 -17.52 -13.64
CA ASP A 209 7.26 -17.89 -12.48
C ASP A 209 7.44 -16.90 -11.32
N ALA A 210 8.67 -16.50 -11.00
CA ALA A 210 8.94 -15.52 -9.96
C ALA A 210 8.31 -14.15 -10.29
N VAL A 211 8.40 -13.69 -11.53
CA VAL A 211 7.78 -12.43 -11.96
C VAL A 211 6.25 -12.54 -12.01
N LYS A 212 5.71 -13.71 -12.35
CA LYS A 212 4.27 -13.96 -12.27
C LYS A 212 3.76 -13.90 -10.83
N GLN A 213 4.49 -14.43 -9.85
CA GLN A 213 4.15 -14.27 -8.44
C GLN A 213 4.10 -12.81 -7.98
N MET A 214 4.86 -11.93 -8.62
CA MET A 214 4.81 -10.47 -8.42
C MET A 214 3.75 -9.77 -9.30
N SER A 215 2.78 -10.48 -9.84
CA SER A 215 1.74 -9.94 -10.73
C SER A 215 0.35 -10.22 -10.17
N PRO A 216 -0.03 -9.61 -9.01
CA PRO A 216 -1.27 -9.95 -8.29
C PRO A 216 -2.55 -9.73 -9.11
N ALA A 217 -2.54 -8.86 -10.11
CA ALA A 217 -3.70 -8.65 -10.98
C ALA A 217 -4.18 -9.94 -11.68
N GLN A 218 -3.28 -10.93 -11.86
CA GLN A 218 -3.60 -12.22 -12.50
C GLN A 218 -4.37 -13.17 -11.57
N PHE A 219 -4.39 -12.88 -10.26
CA PHE A 219 -4.95 -13.76 -9.22
C PHE A 219 -6.21 -13.18 -8.55
N ILE A 220 -6.68 -12.03 -9.02
CA ILE A 220 -7.92 -11.41 -8.53
C ILE A 220 -9.13 -12.31 -8.87
N THR A 221 -9.95 -12.56 -7.86
CA THR A 221 -11.21 -13.33 -7.95
C THR A 221 -12.43 -12.40 -7.95
N SER A 222 -13.63 -12.95 -8.15
CA SER A 222 -14.90 -12.21 -8.03
C SER A 222 -15.20 -11.71 -6.62
N ASP A 223 -14.59 -12.37 -5.62
CA ASP A 223 -14.81 -12.06 -4.19
C ASP A 223 -13.86 -10.98 -3.68
N PHE A 224 -13.05 -10.39 -4.58
CA PHE A 224 -12.13 -9.33 -4.21
C PHE A 224 -12.90 -8.10 -3.69
N PRO A 225 -12.47 -7.48 -2.58
CA PRO A 225 -13.16 -6.35 -1.98
C PRO A 225 -13.28 -5.15 -2.92
N PRO A 226 -14.23 -4.23 -2.68
CA PRO A 226 -14.33 -2.96 -3.39
C PRO A 226 -13.02 -2.17 -3.39
N VAL A 227 -12.72 -1.52 -4.51
CA VAL A 227 -11.46 -0.80 -4.71
C VAL A 227 -11.71 0.65 -5.09
N HIS A 228 -11.09 1.59 -4.36
CA HIS A 228 -10.85 2.94 -4.87
C HIS A 228 -9.48 2.98 -5.54
N LEU A 229 -9.47 3.05 -6.85
CA LEU A 229 -8.25 2.97 -7.66
C LEU A 229 -7.89 4.35 -8.22
N THR A 230 -6.72 4.85 -7.82
CA THR A 230 -6.25 6.19 -8.15
C THR A 230 -4.99 6.15 -9.00
N THR A 231 -4.94 7.02 -10.00
CA THR A 231 -3.72 7.36 -10.74
C THR A 231 -3.73 8.83 -11.14
N SER A 232 -2.74 9.26 -11.88
CA SER A 232 -2.66 10.62 -12.41
C SER A 232 -2.05 10.69 -13.80
N ASN A 233 -2.30 11.78 -14.49
CA ASN A 233 -1.88 11.95 -15.88
C ASN A 233 -0.36 12.09 -16.08
N GLY A 234 0.41 12.39 -15.02
CA GLY A 234 1.87 12.41 -15.01
C GLY A 234 2.51 11.20 -14.28
N ASP A 235 1.70 10.22 -13.87
CA ASP A 235 2.19 9.00 -13.25
C ASP A 235 2.82 8.05 -14.29
N PHE A 236 4.07 7.64 -14.08
CA PHE A 236 4.76 6.70 -14.97
C PHE A 236 4.18 5.27 -14.90
N LEU A 237 3.46 4.93 -13.81
CA LEU A 237 2.72 3.67 -13.63
C LEU A 237 1.24 3.74 -14.06
N ARG A 238 0.78 4.87 -14.60
CA ARG A 238 -0.62 5.11 -14.96
C ARG A 238 -1.29 3.96 -15.70
N LYS A 239 -0.58 3.32 -16.62
CA LYS A 239 -1.09 2.19 -17.41
C LYS A 239 -1.43 0.96 -16.58
N HIS A 240 -0.76 0.74 -15.44
CA HIS A 240 -1.10 -0.34 -14.51
C HIS A 240 -2.47 -0.15 -13.91
N SER A 241 -2.82 1.08 -13.50
CA SER A 241 -4.13 1.37 -12.94
C SER A 241 -5.25 1.14 -13.95
N TYR A 242 -5.07 1.52 -15.22
CA TYR A 242 -6.05 1.22 -16.28
C TYR A 242 -6.24 -0.28 -16.49
N ARG A 243 -5.14 -1.05 -16.54
CA ARG A 243 -5.23 -2.52 -16.67
C ARG A 243 -5.89 -3.17 -15.46
N LEU A 244 -5.54 -2.72 -14.26
CA LEU A 244 -6.19 -3.25 -13.05
C LEU A 244 -7.68 -2.95 -13.04
N LYS A 245 -8.09 -1.74 -13.45
CA LYS A 245 -9.52 -1.38 -13.62
C LYS A 245 -10.23 -2.40 -14.51
N GLU A 246 -9.68 -2.68 -15.70
CA GLU A 246 -10.26 -3.65 -16.63
C GLU A 246 -10.38 -5.07 -16.02
N VAL A 247 -9.37 -5.49 -15.23
CA VAL A 247 -9.40 -6.79 -14.53
C VAL A 247 -10.51 -6.82 -13.49
N LEU A 248 -10.60 -5.78 -12.64
CA LEU A 248 -11.62 -5.68 -11.59
C LEU A 248 -13.03 -5.67 -12.19
N GLU A 249 -13.28 -4.84 -13.20
CA GLU A 249 -14.59 -4.78 -13.90
C GLU A 249 -14.96 -6.12 -14.53
N LYS A 250 -14.01 -6.79 -15.19
CA LYS A 250 -14.22 -8.11 -15.79
C LYS A 250 -14.57 -9.19 -14.74
N LYS A 251 -14.07 -9.04 -13.52
CA LYS A 251 -14.37 -9.95 -12.40
C LYS A 251 -15.63 -9.57 -11.65
N GLY A 252 -16.30 -8.47 -12.01
CA GLY A 252 -17.49 -7.97 -11.31
C GLY A 252 -17.18 -7.31 -9.96
N VAL A 253 -15.93 -6.94 -9.71
CA VAL A 253 -15.50 -6.24 -8.48
C VAL A 253 -15.91 -4.77 -8.58
N GLU A 254 -16.50 -4.24 -7.52
CA GLU A 254 -16.83 -2.81 -7.42
C GLU A 254 -15.55 -1.96 -7.44
N VAL A 255 -15.43 -1.05 -8.41
CA VAL A 255 -14.27 -0.17 -8.55
C VAL A 255 -14.67 1.27 -8.78
N VAL A 256 -14.18 2.17 -7.93
CA VAL A 256 -14.21 3.62 -8.14
C VAL A 256 -12.86 4.02 -8.71
N PHE A 257 -12.81 4.33 -9.99
CA PHE A 257 -11.57 4.69 -10.69
C PHE A 257 -11.47 6.20 -10.87
N LYS A 258 -10.35 6.79 -10.45
CA LYS A 258 -10.05 8.21 -10.58
C LYS A 258 -8.66 8.42 -11.20
N ASP A 259 -8.62 9.26 -12.22
CA ASP A 259 -7.40 9.69 -12.92
C ASP A 259 -7.26 11.20 -12.82
N TYR A 260 -6.38 11.67 -11.97
CA TYR A 260 -6.24 13.07 -11.60
C TYR A 260 -5.25 13.83 -12.47
N GLY A 261 -5.42 15.14 -12.48
CA GLY A 261 -4.57 16.07 -13.21
C GLY A 261 -5.13 16.48 -14.57
N GLU A 262 -4.79 17.67 -14.97
CA GLU A 262 -5.14 18.25 -16.26
C GLU A 262 -3.90 18.35 -17.16
N LYS A 263 -4.10 18.45 -18.49
CA LYS A 263 -3.00 18.59 -19.47
C LYS A 263 -2.05 19.74 -19.14
N LYS A 264 -2.58 20.85 -18.60
CA LYS A 264 -1.78 22.04 -18.22
C LYS A 264 -1.26 22.02 -16.79
N LYS A 265 -1.77 21.10 -15.95
CA LYS A 265 -1.39 20.94 -14.54
C LYS A 265 -1.27 19.44 -14.21
N PRO A 266 -0.27 18.77 -14.77
CA PRO A 266 -0.09 17.34 -14.53
C PRO A 266 0.19 17.08 -13.06
N GLN A 267 -0.34 15.96 -12.56
CA GLN A 267 0.00 15.43 -11.26
C GLN A 267 1.00 14.29 -11.43
N GLY A 268 2.02 14.27 -10.58
CA GLY A 268 3.04 13.23 -10.61
C GLY A 268 2.66 11.96 -9.88
N HIS A 269 3.59 11.02 -9.84
CA HIS A 269 3.47 9.78 -9.08
C HIS A 269 3.24 10.06 -7.60
N VAL A 270 2.29 9.37 -6.96
CA VAL A 270 1.91 9.46 -5.54
C VAL A 270 1.59 10.87 -5.03
N PHE A 271 1.04 11.72 -5.89
CA PHE A 271 0.72 13.13 -5.62
C PHE A 271 -0.18 13.36 -4.39
N HIS A 272 -0.99 12.36 -4.01
CA HIS A 272 -1.91 12.40 -2.88
C HIS A 272 -1.21 12.48 -1.52
N LEU A 273 0.07 12.04 -1.43
CA LEU A 273 0.88 12.16 -0.22
C LEU A 273 1.28 13.61 0.10
N ASN A 274 1.24 14.49 -0.91
CA ASN A 274 1.51 15.91 -0.68
C ASN A 274 0.26 16.63 -0.16
N LEU A 275 0.13 16.71 1.15
CA LEU A 275 -1.01 17.33 1.84
C LEU A 275 -1.17 18.84 1.56
N LYS A 276 -0.18 19.49 0.94
CA LYS A 276 -0.26 20.91 0.49
C LYS A 276 -0.81 21.03 -0.94
N ASN A 277 -0.87 19.93 -1.69
CA ASN A 277 -1.38 19.89 -3.05
C ASN A 277 -2.92 19.81 -3.04
N LYS A 278 -3.60 20.81 -3.63
CA LYS A 278 -5.08 20.81 -3.69
C LYS A 278 -5.67 19.58 -4.37
N VAL A 279 -5.05 19.10 -5.45
CA VAL A 279 -5.51 17.89 -6.15
C VAL A 279 -5.25 16.64 -5.28
N GLY A 280 -4.17 16.64 -4.50
CA GLY A 280 -3.91 15.59 -3.50
C GLY A 280 -4.97 15.60 -2.38
N GLN A 281 -5.37 16.77 -1.90
CA GLN A 281 -6.45 16.92 -0.91
C GLN A 281 -7.80 16.44 -1.47
N GLU A 282 -8.13 16.76 -2.72
CA GLU A 282 -9.32 16.25 -3.41
C GLU A 282 -9.30 14.73 -3.52
N CYS A 283 -8.17 14.15 -3.94
CA CYS A 283 -7.99 12.71 -4.01
C CYS A 283 -8.22 12.03 -2.65
N ASN A 284 -7.64 12.58 -1.60
CA ASN A 284 -7.80 12.04 -0.24
C ASN A 284 -9.25 12.17 0.25
N ALA A 285 -9.95 13.25 -0.08
CA ALA A 285 -11.37 13.41 0.25
C ALA A 285 -12.25 12.38 -0.47
N ASP A 286 -12.01 12.13 -1.77
CA ASP A 286 -12.72 11.10 -2.55
C ASP A 286 -12.50 9.69 -1.96
N GLN A 287 -11.27 9.38 -1.53
CA GLN A 287 -10.96 8.09 -0.87
C GLN A 287 -11.68 7.94 0.47
N LEU A 288 -11.71 8.99 1.28
CA LEU A 288 -12.41 8.97 2.57
C LEU A 288 -13.93 8.84 2.39
N GLU A 289 -14.49 9.45 1.35
CA GLU A 289 -15.91 9.27 1.02
C GLU A 289 -16.21 7.82 0.61
N PHE A 290 -15.34 7.20 -0.21
CA PHE A 290 -15.44 5.77 -0.52
C PHE A 290 -15.41 4.90 0.73
N VAL A 291 -14.47 5.13 1.66
CA VAL A 291 -14.40 4.38 2.94
C VAL A 291 -15.71 4.51 3.70
N LYS A 292 -16.24 5.75 3.86
CA LYS A 292 -17.52 6.00 4.55
C LYS A 292 -18.72 5.31 3.89
N GLN A 293 -18.71 5.16 2.56
CA GLN A 293 -19.73 4.43 1.84
C GLN A 293 -19.63 2.92 2.09
N MET A 294 -18.43 2.37 2.09
CA MET A 294 -18.21 0.95 2.38
C MET A 294 -18.55 0.57 3.83
N MET A 295 -18.33 1.46 4.79
CA MET A 295 -18.71 1.23 6.18
C MET A 295 -20.23 1.07 6.38
N LYS A 296 -21.05 1.62 5.49
CA LYS A 296 -22.52 1.54 5.54
C LYS A 296 -23.08 0.25 4.92
N LYS A 297 -22.27 -0.50 4.20
CA LYS A 297 -22.60 -1.81 3.61
C LYS A 297 -22.26 -2.94 4.59
#